data_ca23a0888d0ab402bfcfa8f4603bcf07
#
_entry.id   ca23a0888d0ab402bfcfa8f4603bcf07
#
_cell.length_a   1.000
_cell.length_b   1.000
_cell.length_c   1.000
_cell.angle_alpha   90.00
_cell.angle_beta   90.00
_cell.angle_gamma   90.00
#
_symmetry.space_group_name_H-M   'P 1'
#
loop_
_entity.id
_entity.type
_entity.pdbx_description
1 polymer ?
#
loop_
_entity_poly.entity_id
_entity_poly.type
_entity_poly.pdbx_seq_one_letter_code
_entity_poly.pdbx_strand_id
1 'polypeptide(L)'
;MGSVTNLGRVTFYYLYRIKHIINTMELKFKRLKDSAVLPIRGTKGAAGIDLTCTNITTTLNEANQLMIVYHTDLAVEIPKGYLGLLVPRSSIWKKSLMLTDSLGIIDDDFRGEIVAIMKATTDTVPAIYKQGERFCQLVILEKPEYTIVEADELSETERGEGGFGSTGMTNEDIKKVSAATGSEDQTSEQPQTAPEPAAAQESAEVSEG
;
A
#
# COMPACT_ATOMS: atom_id res chain seq x y z
N MET A 1 -26.27 35.45 -21.54
CA MET A 1 -25.26 34.97 -20.61
C MET A 1 -25.91 34.78 -19.25
N GLY A 2 -26.37 33.59 -18.94
CA GLY A 2 -27.11 33.28 -17.70
C GLY A 2 -26.15 33.08 -16.52
N SER A 3 -26.36 33.87 -15.47
CA SER A 3 -25.66 33.71 -14.19
C SER A 3 -26.08 32.40 -13.57
N VAL A 4 -25.14 31.44 -13.47
CA VAL A 4 -25.30 30.24 -12.64
C VAL A 4 -25.37 30.73 -11.20
N THR A 5 -26.56 30.70 -10.64
CA THR A 5 -26.84 31.22 -9.31
C THR A 5 -26.04 30.50 -8.25
N ASN A 6 -25.48 31.23 -7.32
CA ASN A 6 -24.68 30.76 -6.17
C ASN A 6 -25.39 29.64 -5.35
N LEU A 7 -26.72 29.57 -5.45
CA LEU A 7 -27.56 28.52 -4.82
C LEU A 7 -27.26 27.09 -5.32
N GLY A 8 -27.01 26.92 -6.61
CA GLY A 8 -26.70 25.60 -7.19
C GLY A 8 -25.36 25.02 -6.70
N ARG A 9 -24.35 25.89 -6.52
CA ARG A 9 -23.05 25.50 -5.97
C ARG A 9 -23.13 25.14 -4.49
N VAL A 10 -23.91 25.89 -3.71
CA VAL A 10 -24.12 25.64 -2.28
C VAL A 10 -24.88 24.31 -2.09
N THR A 11 -25.94 24.08 -2.87
CA THR A 11 -26.72 22.84 -2.82
C THR A 11 -25.88 21.64 -3.22
N PHE A 12 -25.07 21.75 -4.29
CA PHE A 12 -24.17 20.68 -4.71
C PHE A 12 -23.10 20.37 -3.65
N TYR A 13 -22.51 21.39 -3.03
CA TYR A 13 -21.53 21.23 -1.96
C TYR A 13 -22.16 20.60 -0.70
N TYR A 14 -23.37 20.99 -0.34
CA TYR A 14 -24.12 20.38 0.78
C TYR A 14 -24.50 18.93 0.48
N LEU A 15 -24.98 18.61 -0.71
CA LEU A 15 -25.29 17.24 -1.11
C LEU A 15 -24.04 16.37 -1.19
N TYR A 16 -22.94 16.91 -1.68
CA TYR A 16 -21.63 16.22 -1.68
C TYR A 16 -21.15 15.95 -0.25
N ARG A 17 -21.25 16.95 0.65
CA ARG A 17 -20.89 16.77 2.07
C ARG A 17 -21.82 15.80 2.79
N ILE A 18 -23.12 15.89 2.57
CA ILE A 18 -24.09 14.96 3.16
C ILE A 18 -23.81 13.52 2.69
N LYS A 19 -23.50 13.31 1.41
CA LYS A 19 -23.13 12.01 0.88
C LYS A 19 -21.83 11.47 1.53
N HIS A 20 -20.88 12.34 1.86
CA HIS A 20 -19.63 11.96 2.55
C HIS A 20 -19.80 11.80 4.07
N ILE A 21 -20.76 12.46 4.70
CA ILE A 21 -21.01 12.37 6.15
C ILE A 21 -21.85 11.12 6.49
N ILE A 22 -22.67 10.60 5.58
CA ILE A 22 -23.60 9.49 5.84
C ILE A 22 -23.02 8.12 5.40
N ASN A 23 -21.99 8.09 4.60
CA ASN A 23 -21.43 6.83 4.09
C ASN A 23 -20.17 6.41 4.86
N THR A 24 -20.33 6.04 6.13
CA THR A 24 -19.35 5.16 6.77
C THR A 24 -19.42 3.81 6.06
N MET A 25 -18.40 3.53 5.26
CA MET A 25 -18.26 2.24 4.59
C MET A 25 -18.12 1.14 5.65
N GLU A 26 -18.95 0.11 5.58
CA GLU A 26 -18.86 -1.07 6.42
C GLU A 26 -18.01 -2.14 5.75
N LEU A 27 -16.96 -2.59 6.43
CA LEU A 27 -16.21 -3.79 6.09
C LEU A 27 -16.70 -4.93 6.97
N LYS A 28 -17.27 -5.96 6.37
CA LYS A 28 -17.75 -7.13 7.13
C LYS A 28 -16.67 -8.20 7.12
N PHE A 29 -16.30 -8.66 8.31
CA PHE A 29 -15.37 -9.76 8.51
C PHE A 29 -16.10 -10.97 9.05
N LYS A 30 -15.83 -12.13 8.42
CA LYS A 30 -16.29 -13.43 8.90
C LYS A 30 -15.11 -14.18 9.52
N ARG A 31 -15.27 -14.63 10.77
CA ARG A 31 -14.34 -15.59 11.37
C ARG A 31 -14.57 -16.95 10.73
N LEU A 32 -13.51 -17.55 10.23
CA LEU A 32 -13.52 -18.90 9.68
C LEU A 32 -13.20 -19.95 10.75
N LYS A 33 -12.52 -19.51 11.84
CA LYS A 33 -12.23 -20.29 13.04
C LYS A 33 -12.34 -19.40 14.28
N ASP A 34 -12.46 -20.02 15.44
CA ASP A 34 -12.51 -19.30 16.74
C ASP A 34 -11.22 -18.57 17.07
N SER A 35 -10.08 -19.04 16.54
CA SER A 35 -8.76 -18.40 16.67
C SER A 35 -8.65 -17.05 15.95
N ALA A 36 -9.55 -16.75 15.02
CA ALA A 36 -9.49 -15.52 14.23
C ALA A 36 -9.58 -14.27 15.11
N VAL A 37 -8.73 -13.29 14.82
CA VAL A 37 -8.70 -12.00 15.51
C VAL A 37 -9.20 -10.93 14.56
N LEU A 38 -10.28 -10.21 14.93
CA LEU A 38 -10.78 -9.11 14.09
C LEU A 38 -9.71 -8.04 13.91
N PRO A 39 -9.60 -7.46 12.71
CA PRO A 39 -8.62 -6.43 12.43
C PRO A 39 -8.82 -5.19 13.29
N ILE A 40 -7.74 -4.51 13.57
CA ILE A 40 -7.78 -3.25 14.32
C ILE A 40 -7.11 -2.13 13.53
N ARG A 41 -7.61 -0.92 13.70
CA ARG A 41 -6.94 0.29 13.23
C ARG A 41 -6.03 0.79 14.35
N GLY A 42 -4.73 0.90 14.08
CA GLY A 42 -3.75 1.28 15.09
C GLY A 42 -3.97 2.69 15.66
N THR A 43 -4.40 3.63 14.83
CA THR A 43 -4.80 5.00 15.19
C THR A 43 -5.96 5.46 14.31
N LYS A 44 -6.65 6.54 14.68
CA LYS A 44 -7.73 7.12 13.84
C LYS A 44 -7.26 7.54 12.45
N GLY A 45 -5.99 7.95 12.31
CA GLY A 45 -5.37 8.36 11.06
C GLY A 45 -4.67 7.23 10.29
N ALA A 46 -4.67 5.99 10.80
CA ALA A 46 -4.04 4.89 10.09
C ALA A 46 -4.76 4.59 8.77
N ALA A 47 -4.01 4.47 7.68
CA ALA A 47 -4.54 4.14 6.35
C ALA A 47 -5.05 2.70 6.27
N GLY A 48 -4.36 1.76 6.92
CA GLY A 48 -4.69 0.34 6.93
C GLY A 48 -5.22 -0.15 8.27
N ILE A 49 -5.82 -1.32 8.23
CA ILE A 49 -6.22 -2.11 9.40
C ILE A 49 -5.28 -3.30 9.55
N ASP A 50 -4.75 -3.50 10.76
CA ASP A 50 -3.77 -4.55 11.03
C ASP A 50 -4.41 -5.93 11.10
N LEU A 51 -3.79 -6.89 10.43
CA LEU A 51 -4.16 -8.31 10.43
C LEU A 51 -3.21 -9.09 11.33
N THR A 52 -3.78 -9.98 12.15
CA THR A 52 -3.05 -10.82 13.10
C THR A 52 -2.85 -12.21 12.52
N CYS A 53 -1.65 -12.75 12.64
CA CYS A 53 -1.34 -14.12 12.29
C CYS A 53 -1.95 -15.08 13.31
N THR A 54 -2.82 -15.99 12.86
CA THR A 54 -3.45 -17.03 13.70
C THR A 54 -2.78 -18.39 13.56
N ASN A 55 -2.17 -18.63 12.41
CA ASN A 55 -1.44 -19.88 12.13
C ASN A 55 -0.36 -19.64 11.06
N ILE A 56 0.66 -20.47 11.06
CA ILE A 56 1.77 -20.42 10.11
C ILE A 56 1.92 -21.82 9.51
N THR A 57 1.88 -21.90 8.19
CA THR A 57 2.19 -23.14 7.46
C THR A 57 3.29 -22.86 6.44
N THR A 58 3.82 -23.92 5.84
CA THR A 58 4.82 -23.80 4.78
C THR A 58 4.39 -24.59 3.56
N THR A 59 4.80 -24.12 2.40
CA THR A 59 4.59 -24.81 1.12
C THR A 59 5.82 -24.61 0.23
N LEU A 60 5.91 -25.38 -0.85
CA LEU A 60 6.90 -25.15 -1.90
C LEU A 60 6.20 -24.52 -3.10
N ASN A 61 6.87 -23.55 -3.74
CA ASN A 61 6.43 -23.05 -5.03
C ASN A 61 6.89 -24.02 -6.16
N GLU A 62 6.53 -23.71 -7.39
CA GLU A 62 6.91 -24.53 -8.57
C GLU A 62 8.43 -24.66 -8.78
N ALA A 63 9.20 -23.70 -8.28
CA ALA A 63 10.67 -23.74 -8.29
C ALA A 63 11.27 -24.44 -7.06
N ASN A 64 10.47 -25.20 -6.28
CA ASN A 64 10.88 -25.87 -5.03
C ASN A 64 11.45 -24.93 -3.96
N GLN A 65 11.08 -23.66 -3.98
CA GLN A 65 11.46 -22.70 -2.94
C GLN A 65 10.46 -22.73 -1.79
N LEU A 66 10.97 -22.73 -0.56
CA LEU A 66 10.14 -22.71 0.64
C LEU A 66 9.43 -21.37 0.80
N MET A 67 8.11 -21.43 0.89
CA MET A 67 7.23 -20.32 1.17
C MET A 67 6.63 -20.46 2.57
N ILE A 68 6.46 -19.34 3.25
CA ILE A 68 5.83 -19.25 4.57
C ILE A 68 4.44 -18.64 4.36
N VAL A 69 3.40 -19.35 4.75
CA VAL A 69 2.01 -18.95 4.61
C VAL A 69 1.48 -18.49 5.97
N TYR A 70 1.12 -17.24 6.05
CA TYR A 70 0.54 -16.62 7.23
C TYR A 70 -0.98 -16.58 7.10
N HIS A 71 -1.68 -17.24 8.00
CA HIS A 71 -3.12 -17.34 8.05
C HIS A 71 -3.72 -16.28 8.97
N THR A 72 -4.89 -15.77 8.63
CA THR A 72 -5.68 -14.87 9.48
C THR A 72 -6.92 -15.52 10.05
N ASP A 73 -7.36 -16.65 9.47
CA ASP A 73 -8.65 -17.30 9.70
C ASP A 73 -9.84 -16.32 9.53
N LEU A 74 -9.67 -15.30 8.66
CA LEU A 74 -10.68 -14.30 8.34
C LEU A 74 -10.99 -14.28 6.86
N ALA A 75 -12.28 -14.14 6.52
CA ALA A 75 -12.74 -13.68 5.22
C ALA A 75 -13.31 -12.27 5.36
N VAL A 76 -13.26 -11.49 4.27
CA VAL A 76 -13.79 -10.12 4.21
C VAL A 76 -14.81 -9.97 3.08
N GLU A 77 -15.84 -9.17 3.33
CA GLU A 77 -16.73 -8.64 2.29
C GLU A 77 -16.41 -7.16 2.11
N ILE A 78 -15.73 -6.85 1.00
CA ILE A 78 -15.42 -5.49 0.59
C ILE A 78 -16.63 -4.95 -0.18
N PRO A 79 -17.12 -3.73 0.11
CA PRO A 79 -18.23 -3.14 -0.64
C PRO A 79 -17.91 -3.00 -2.13
N LYS A 80 -18.93 -3.18 -2.97
CA LYS A 80 -18.80 -3.02 -4.42
C LYS A 80 -18.24 -1.63 -4.77
N GLY A 81 -17.31 -1.60 -5.73
CA GLY A 81 -16.62 -0.38 -6.14
C GLY A 81 -15.36 -0.07 -5.32
N TYR A 82 -14.94 -1.00 -4.46
CA TYR A 82 -13.70 -0.92 -3.71
C TYR A 82 -12.87 -2.19 -3.90
N LEU A 83 -11.60 -2.10 -3.56
CA LEU A 83 -10.69 -3.24 -3.48
C LEU A 83 -9.88 -3.16 -2.20
N GLY A 84 -9.34 -4.29 -1.76
CA GLY A 84 -8.40 -4.37 -0.66
C GLY A 84 -6.97 -4.55 -1.17
N LEU A 85 -6.03 -3.79 -0.62
CA LEU A 85 -4.61 -4.05 -0.78
C LEU A 85 -4.06 -4.67 0.50
N LEU A 86 -3.60 -5.90 0.39
CA LEU A 86 -2.86 -6.58 1.44
C LEU A 86 -1.38 -6.21 1.29
N VAL A 87 -0.86 -5.47 2.26
CA VAL A 87 0.52 -5.02 2.26
C VAL A 87 1.21 -5.35 3.57
N PRO A 88 2.53 -5.56 3.59
CA PRO A 88 3.26 -5.71 4.83
C PRO A 88 3.12 -4.46 5.71
N ARG A 89 3.23 -4.65 7.04
CA ARG A 89 3.42 -3.52 7.95
C ARG A 89 4.85 -2.97 7.82
N SER A 90 5.02 -1.70 8.15
CA SER A 90 6.35 -1.07 8.13
C SER A 90 7.42 -1.80 8.94
N SER A 91 7.02 -2.60 9.94
CA SER A 91 7.94 -3.43 10.73
C SER A 91 8.54 -4.62 9.97
N ILE A 92 8.14 -4.87 8.72
CA ILE A 92 8.67 -5.99 7.88
C ILE A 92 10.20 -5.91 7.74
N TRP A 93 10.80 -4.70 7.74
CA TRP A 93 12.24 -4.54 7.63
C TRP A 93 13.03 -5.20 8.79
N LYS A 94 12.37 -5.43 9.95
CA LYS A 94 12.95 -6.16 11.09
C LYS A 94 12.88 -7.68 10.93
N LYS A 95 12.24 -8.14 9.87
CA LYS A 95 12.07 -9.55 9.53
C LYS A 95 12.84 -9.82 8.24
N SER A 96 13.39 -11.01 8.11
CA SER A 96 14.08 -11.41 6.87
C SER A 96 13.06 -11.97 5.87
N LEU A 97 12.00 -11.23 5.59
CA LEU A 97 10.85 -11.68 4.80
C LEU A 97 10.44 -10.62 3.76
N MET A 98 9.87 -11.09 2.67
CA MET A 98 9.14 -10.26 1.71
C MET A 98 7.87 -10.96 1.25
N LEU A 99 6.83 -10.18 0.95
CA LEU A 99 5.61 -10.70 0.35
C LEU A 99 5.89 -11.16 -1.08
N THR A 100 5.43 -12.35 -1.47
CA THR A 100 5.79 -12.97 -2.76
C THR A 100 5.19 -12.27 -3.96
N ASP A 101 4.02 -11.71 -3.81
CA ASP A 101 3.25 -10.95 -4.81
C ASP A 101 3.47 -9.42 -4.72
N SER A 102 4.48 -8.98 -3.95
CA SER A 102 4.78 -7.58 -3.63
C SER A 102 3.65 -6.87 -2.88
N LEU A 103 2.43 -6.97 -3.36
CA LEU A 103 1.19 -6.59 -2.68
C LEU A 103 0.06 -7.54 -3.13
N GLY A 104 -0.81 -7.93 -2.22
CA GLY A 104 -1.99 -8.75 -2.54
C GLY A 104 -3.17 -7.88 -2.91
N ILE A 105 -3.87 -8.21 -3.99
CA ILE A 105 -5.13 -7.56 -4.36
C ILE A 105 -6.27 -8.47 -3.90
N ILE A 106 -7.21 -7.88 -3.16
CA ILE A 106 -8.42 -8.57 -2.69
C ILE A 106 -9.61 -7.90 -3.38
N ASP A 107 -10.25 -8.65 -4.26
CA ASP A 107 -11.41 -8.20 -5.01
C ASP A 107 -12.68 -8.11 -4.13
N ASP A 108 -13.62 -7.27 -4.53
CA ASP A 108 -14.88 -7.06 -3.79
C ASP A 108 -15.79 -8.30 -3.80
N ASP A 109 -15.59 -9.23 -4.72
CA ASP A 109 -16.30 -10.52 -4.81
C ASP A 109 -15.53 -11.71 -4.22
N PHE A 110 -14.28 -11.51 -3.75
CA PHE A 110 -13.53 -12.56 -3.05
C PHE A 110 -14.13 -12.85 -1.67
N ARG A 111 -14.27 -14.14 -1.33
CA ARG A 111 -14.84 -14.60 -0.04
C ARG A 111 -13.99 -15.66 0.64
N GLY A 112 -12.79 -15.92 0.15
CA GLY A 112 -11.82 -16.84 0.76
C GLY A 112 -11.12 -16.24 1.98
N GLU A 113 -10.29 -17.05 2.61
CA GLU A 113 -9.42 -16.60 3.69
C GLU A 113 -8.40 -15.56 3.19
N ILE A 114 -8.18 -14.51 3.97
CA ILE A 114 -7.06 -13.60 3.76
C ILE A 114 -5.79 -14.28 4.26
N VAL A 115 -4.89 -14.61 3.36
CA VAL A 115 -3.58 -15.18 3.66
C VAL A 115 -2.48 -14.33 3.03
N ALA A 116 -1.29 -14.34 3.62
CA ALA A 116 -0.11 -13.77 2.99
C ALA A 116 0.97 -14.83 2.83
N ILE A 117 1.49 -14.95 1.61
CA ILE A 117 2.60 -15.85 1.31
C ILE A 117 3.88 -15.02 1.26
N MET A 118 4.84 -15.38 2.10
CA MET A 118 6.11 -14.68 2.20
C MET A 118 7.28 -15.63 1.91
N LYS A 119 8.34 -15.08 1.36
CA LYS A 119 9.62 -15.78 1.20
C LYS A 119 10.70 -15.12 2.06
N ALA A 120 11.69 -15.93 2.46
CA ALA A 120 12.89 -15.42 3.11
C ALA A 120 13.73 -14.59 2.14
N THR A 121 14.36 -13.52 2.66
CA THR A 121 15.30 -12.65 1.94
C THR A 121 16.76 -12.93 2.34
N THR A 122 17.01 -14.00 3.07
CA THR A 122 18.32 -14.43 3.56
C THR A 122 18.47 -15.93 3.40
N ASP A 123 19.70 -16.39 3.21
CA ASP A 123 20.06 -17.81 3.18
C ASP A 123 20.25 -18.42 4.58
N THR A 124 20.18 -17.60 5.62
CA THR A 124 20.22 -18.04 7.01
C THR A 124 18.81 -18.24 7.56
N VAL A 125 18.68 -18.69 8.81
CA VAL A 125 17.38 -18.82 9.48
C VAL A 125 16.71 -17.43 9.55
N PRO A 126 15.56 -17.23 8.88
CA PRO A 126 14.93 -15.92 8.82
C PRO A 126 14.28 -15.55 10.15
N ALA A 127 14.31 -14.25 10.47
CA ALA A 127 13.47 -13.70 11.52
C ALA A 127 12.03 -13.61 10.99
N ILE A 128 11.15 -14.52 11.43
CA ILE A 128 9.76 -14.62 10.99
C ILE A 128 8.78 -13.98 11.99
N TYR A 129 7.55 -13.72 11.57
CA TYR A 129 6.46 -13.39 12.48
C TYR A 129 6.01 -14.63 13.25
N LYS A 130 5.51 -14.43 14.46
CA LYS A 130 4.94 -15.49 15.30
C LYS A 130 3.41 -15.43 15.27
N GLN A 131 2.77 -16.53 15.62
CA GLN A 131 1.35 -16.55 15.89
C GLN A 131 1.00 -15.50 16.96
N GLY A 132 -0.09 -14.74 16.75
CA GLY A 132 -0.51 -13.61 17.56
C GLY A 132 0.14 -12.27 17.18
N GLU A 133 1.20 -12.25 16.35
CA GLU A 133 1.77 -11.00 15.87
C GLU A 133 0.97 -10.41 14.70
N ARG A 134 0.89 -9.08 14.63
CA ARG A 134 0.36 -8.35 13.47
C ARG A 134 1.43 -8.32 12.39
N PHE A 135 1.15 -8.86 11.21
CA PHE A 135 2.16 -9.08 10.17
C PHE A 135 1.90 -8.29 8.88
N CYS A 136 0.63 -8.12 8.52
CA CYS A 136 0.18 -7.36 7.36
C CYS A 136 -0.88 -6.35 7.77
N GLN A 137 -1.24 -5.50 6.84
CA GLN A 137 -2.35 -4.57 6.95
C GLN A 137 -3.17 -4.59 5.65
N LEU A 138 -4.48 -4.37 5.79
CA LEU A 138 -5.41 -4.24 4.68
C LEU A 138 -5.75 -2.77 4.51
N VAL A 139 -5.51 -2.24 3.30
CA VAL A 139 -5.85 -0.87 2.88
C VAL A 139 -6.99 -0.96 1.89
N ILE A 140 -8.05 -0.16 2.06
CA ILE A 140 -9.19 -0.15 1.15
C ILE A 140 -9.08 1.05 0.22
N LEU A 141 -9.20 0.80 -1.08
CA LEU A 141 -9.16 1.81 -2.14
C LEU A 141 -10.40 1.73 -3.01
N GLU A 142 -10.78 2.85 -3.61
CA GLU A 142 -11.81 2.87 -4.63
C GLU A 142 -11.32 2.15 -5.90
N LYS A 143 -12.22 1.37 -6.52
CA LYS A 143 -12.00 0.67 -7.77
C LYS A 143 -12.85 1.34 -8.85
N PRO A 144 -12.26 2.12 -9.78
CA PRO A 144 -13.01 2.73 -10.86
C PRO A 144 -13.58 1.64 -11.80
N GLU A 145 -14.81 1.83 -12.25
CA GLU A 145 -15.37 1.00 -13.32
C GLU A 145 -14.87 1.54 -14.67
N TYR A 146 -14.41 0.64 -15.54
CA TYR A 146 -13.98 0.98 -16.89
C TYR A 146 -14.37 -0.12 -17.88
N THR A 147 -14.48 0.27 -19.13
CA THR A 147 -14.68 -0.65 -20.25
C THR A 147 -13.36 -0.79 -21.01
N ILE A 148 -12.97 -2.01 -21.30
CA ILE A 148 -11.80 -2.28 -22.14
C ILE A 148 -12.26 -2.16 -23.59
N VAL A 149 -11.57 -1.28 -24.34
CA VAL A 149 -11.82 -1.04 -25.76
C VAL A 149 -10.51 -1.19 -26.50
N GLU A 150 -10.51 -1.97 -27.58
CA GLU A 150 -9.39 -2.03 -28.50
C GLU A 150 -9.36 -0.74 -29.33
N ALA A 151 -8.19 -0.16 -29.50
CA ALA A 151 -7.98 1.05 -30.31
C ALA A 151 -6.79 0.84 -31.25
N ASP A 152 -6.96 1.28 -32.52
CA ASP A 152 -5.90 1.21 -33.50
C ASP A 152 -4.77 2.19 -33.21
N GLU A 153 -5.10 3.33 -32.57
CA GLU A 153 -4.15 4.38 -32.21
C GLU A 153 -4.46 4.93 -30.79
N LEU A 154 -3.42 5.31 -30.08
CA LEU A 154 -3.51 6.03 -28.82
C LEU A 154 -3.14 7.51 -29.02
N SER A 155 -3.65 8.37 -28.15
CA SER A 155 -3.32 9.79 -28.18
C SER A 155 -1.82 10.02 -27.94
N GLU A 156 -1.24 10.97 -28.65
CA GLU A 156 0.15 11.40 -28.43
C GLU A 156 0.28 12.09 -27.07
N THR A 157 1.42 11.89 -26.42
CA THR A 157 1.78 12.55 -25.16
C THR A 157 3.24 13.01 -25.20
N GLU A 158 3.60 13.99 -24.40
CA GLU A 158 4.98 14.47 -24.25
C GLU A 158 5.96 13.34 -23.89
N ARG A 159 5.53 12.36 -23.09
CA ARG A 159 6.34 11.22 -22.70
C ARG A 159 6.46 10.17 -23.81
N GLY A 160 5.46 10.03 -24.66
CA GLY A 160 5.38 8.99 -25.68
C GLY A 160 5.63 7.59 -25.12
N GLU A 161 6.51 6.83 -25.73
CA GLU A 161 6.91 5.47 -25.33
C GLU A 161 7.97 5.44 -24.22
N GLY A 162 8.41 6.59 -23.71
CA GLY A 162 9.46 6.68 -22.71
C GLY A 162 9.13 5.96 -21.40
N GLY A 163 9.93 4.94 -21.07
CA GLY A 163 9.81 4.13 -19.85
C GLY A 163 11.19 3.84 -19.24
N PHE A 164 11.25 2.99 -18.22
CA PHE A 164 12.47 2.43 -17.63
C PHE A 164 13.57 3.46 -17.30
N GLY A 165 13.18 4.62 -16.78
CA GLY A 165 14.11 5.70 -16.43
C GLY A 165 14.43 6.67 -17.56
N SER A 166 13.61 6.74 -18.62
CA SER A 166 13.79 7.66 -19.76
C SER A 166 13.91 9.14 -19.37
N THR A 167 13.42 9.53 -18.19
CA THR A 167 13.52 10.89 -17.65
C THR A 167 14.85 11.15 -16.93
N GLY A 168 15.78 10.17 -16.91
CA GLY A 168 17.05 10.26 -16.20
C GLY A 168 16.92 9.93 -14.71
N MET A 169 18.06 9.97 -14.00
CA MET A 169 18.14 9.61 -12.58
C MET A 169 18.27 10.82 -11.66
N THR A 170 18.54 12.01 -12.20
CA THR A 170 18.76 13.22 -11.43
C THR A 170 17.79 14.33 -11.83
N ASN A 171 17.62 15.33 -10.96
CA ASN A 171 16.83 16.54 -11.28
C ASN A 171 17.45 17.35 -12.44
N GLU A 172 18.75 17.20 -12.69
CA GLU A 172 19.43 17.84 -13.83
C GLU A 172 19.05 17.17 -15.16
N ASP A 173 18.84 15.85 -15.16
CA ASP A 173 18.40 15.12 -16.34
C ASP A 173 16.98 15.53 -16.71
N ILE A 174 16.07 15.68 -15.72
CA ILE A 174 14.70 16.17 -15.92
C ILE A 174 14.70 17.57 -16.54
N LYS A 175 15.55 18.48 -16.03
CA LYS A 175 15.67 19.84 -16.59
C LYS A 175 16.13 19.83 -18.06
N LYS A 176 17.02 18.91 -18.44
CA LYS A 176 17.48 18.78 -19.83
C LYS A 176 16.38 18.28 -20.76
N VAL A 177 15.57 17.31 -20.28
CA VAL A 177 14.42 16.80 -21.04
C VAL A 177 13.37 17.90 -21.21
N SER A 178 13.00 18.62 -20.16
CA SER A 178 12.02 19.73 -20.20
C SER A 178 12.50 20.89 -21.11
N ALA A 179 13.79 21.20 -21.09
CA ALA A 179 14.36 22.23 -21.96
C ALA A 179 14.36 21.82 -23.44
N ALA A 180 14.49 20.52 -23.75
CA ALA A 180 14.43 19.98 -25.10
C ALA A 180 12.99 19.93 -25.67
N THR A 181 11.98 19.82 -24.79
CA THR A 181 10.54 19.76 -25.15
C THR A 181 9.82 21.13 -25.08
N GLY A 182 10.50 22.20 -24.62
CA GLY A 182 9.97 23.57 -24.64
C GLY A 182 8.93 23.90 -23.55
N SER A 183 8.81 23.10 -22.48
CA SER A 183 7.95 23.40 -21.34
C SER A 183 8.77 23.93 -20.15
N GLU A 184 8.72 25.25 -19.92
CA GLU A 184 9.25 25.87 -18.69
C GLU A 184 8.22 25.68 -17.56
N ASP A 185 8.49 24.76 -16.63
CA ASP A 185 7.75 24.64 -15.39
C ASP A 185 8.44 25.47 -14.30
N GLN A 186 7.76 26.53 -13.84
CA GLN A 186 8.18 27.38 -12.73
C GLN A 186 7.59 26.82 -11.44
N THR A 187 8.27 25.93 -10.76
CA THR A 187 8.08 25.75 -9.31
C THR A 187 9.30 25.07 -8.70
N SER A 188 10.17 25.87 -8.10
CA SER A 188 11.27 25.40 -7.26
C SER A 188 10.95 25.71 -5.80
N GLU A 189 10.35 24.78 -5.08
CA GLU A 189 10.48 24.70 -3.62
C GLU A 189 11.40 23.53 -3.29
N GLN A 190 12.53 23.87 -2.64
CA GLN A 190 13.51 22.89 -2.19
C GLN A 190 12.97 22.09 -1.00
N PRO A 191 13.11 20.76 -0.98
CA PRO A 191 12.91 19.99 0.24
C PRO A 191 14.06 20.25 1.20
N GLN A 192 13.75 20.65 2.42
CA GLN A 192 14.70 20.75 3.53
C GLN A 192 15.34 19.39 3.78
N THR A 193 16.68 19.38 3.81
CA THR A 193 17.49 18.22 4.17
C THR A 193 17.18 17.76 5.60
N ALA A 194 16.87 16.48 5.77
CA ALA A 194 16.74 15.84 7.06
C ALA A 194 18.09 15.90 7.83
N PRO A 195 18.08 16.10 9.16
CA PRO A 195 19.31 16.13 9.95
C PRO A 195 19.95 14.73 10.00
N GLU A 196 21.24 14.73 9.82
CA GLU A 196 22.15 13.59 9.93
C GLU A 196 22.08 12.99 11.35
N PRO A 197 22.01 11.66 11.53
CA PRO A 197 21.99 11.07 12.86
C PRO A 197 23.37 11.24 13.53
N ALA A 198 23.38 11.84 14.71
CA ALA A 198 24.55 12.03 15.53
C ALA A 198 25.22 10.67 15.88
N ALA A 199 26.54 10.62 15.64
CA ALA A 199 27.37 9.49 15.99
C ALA A 199 27.34 9.24 17.49
N ALA A 200 26.98 8.03 17.90
CA ALA A 200 27.11 7.58 19.29
C ALA A 200 28.59 7.42 19.61
N GLN A 201 29.07 8.22 20.56
CA GLN A 201 30.38 8.03 21.18
C GLN A 201 30.31 6.85 22.15
N GLU A 202 31.09 5.85 21.85
CA GLU A 202 31.37 4.70 22.70
C GLU A 202 32.34 5.15 23.83
N SER A 203 31.83 5.23 25.04
CA SER A 203 32.68 5.38 26.22
C SER A 203 32.88 4.01 26.87
N ALA A 204 34.06 3.44 26.63
CA ALA A 204 34.56 2.31 27.40
C ALA A 204 35.05 2.82 28.76
N GLU A 205 34.39 2.42 29.84
CA GLU A 205 34.98 2.42 31.17
C GLU A 205 35.22 0.99 31.61
N VAL A 206 36.52 0.69 31.70
CA VAL A 206 37.08 -0.45 32.41
C VAL A 206 37.10 -0.11 33.89
N SER A 207 36.45 -0.87 34.75
CA SER A 207 36.75 -0.87 36.17
C SER A 207 37.06 -2.29 36.66
N GLU A 208 38.30 -2.48 37.01
CA GLU A 208 38.75 -3.58 37.84
C GLU A 208 38.16 -3.50 39.26
N GLY A 209 37.83 -4.69 39.83
CA GLY A 209 37.40 -4.83 41.17
C GLY A 209 36.84 -6.22 41.44
#